data_1fec5eca89ff0dc61024427edf55d93e
#
_entry.id   1fec5eca89ff0dc61024427edf55d93e
#
_cell.length_a   1.000
_cell.length_b   1.000
_cell.length_c   1.000
_cell.angle_alpha   90.00
_cell.angle_beta   90.00
_cell.angle_gamma   90.00
#
_symmetry.space_group_name_H-M   'P 1'
#
loop_
_entity.id
_entity.type
_entity.pdbx_description
1 polymer ?
#
loop_
_entity_poly.entity_id
_entity_poly.type
_entity_poly.pdbx_seq_one_letter_code
_entity_poly.pdbx_strand_id
1 'polypeptide(L)'
;MLLPYLNENLIEAGCDEAGRGCLAGAVYAAAVILPKDFKNELLNDSKQLTEKQRYALREVIEKEAIAWAVGIVSPEEIDEINILRASFLAMHRAVDQLTTRPQHLLIDGNRFTKYPDIPHTTVVKGDGKYLSIAAASILAKTYRDDYMNRLHEEFPYYDWDHNKGYPTKKHRAAIAERGTTPYHRMTFNLLGDGQLTLSF
;
A
#
# COMPACT_ATOMS: atom_id res chain seq x y z
N MET A 1 21.48 -7.09 3.22
CA MET A 1 21.44 -5.94 2.27
C MET A 1 20.45 -6.31 1.17
N LEU A 2 19.54 -5.41 0.78
CA LEU A 2 18.60 -5.64 -0.30
C LEU A 2 19.30 -5.63 -1.66
N LEU A 3 18.75 -6.41 -2.60
CA LEU A 3 19.24 -6.45 -3.98
C LEU A 3 18.81 -5.19 -4.73
N PRO A 4 19.68 -4.56 -5.54
CA PRO A 4 19.32 -3.36 -6.29
C PRO A 4 18.39 -3.64 -7.48
N TYR A 5 18.47 -4.84 -8.07
CA TYR A 5 17.69 -5.26 -9.25
C TYR A 5 17.64 -6.79 -9.35
N LEU A 6 16.71 -7.30 -10.15
CA LEU A 6 16.67 -8.70 -10.59
C LEU A 6 17.52 -8.87 -11.86
N ASN A 7 17.43 -7.93 -12.80
CA ASN A 7 18.17 -7.90 -14.04
C ASN A 7 18.77 -6.50 -14.28
N GLU A 8 20.10 -6.41 -14.27
CA GLU A 8 20.82 -5.15 -14.44
C GLU A 8 20.61 -4.46 -15.80
N ASN A 9 20.22 -5.21 -16.83
CA ASN A 9 20.02 -4.69 -18.18
C ASN A 9 18.61 -4.12 -18.43
N LEU A 10 17.69 -4.25 -17.45
CA LEU A 10 16.32 -3.78 -17.57
C LEU A 10 16.05 -2.58 -16.68
N ILE A 11 15.15 -1.71 -17.12
CA ILE A 11 14.51 -0.71 -16.26
C ILE A 11 13.41 -1.42 -15.49
N GLU A 12 13.60 -1.64 -14.21
CA GLU A 12 12.67 -2.37 -13.35
C GLU A 12 11.92 -1.42 -12.43
N ALA A 13 10.61 -1.62 -12.30
CA ALA A 13 9.80 -0.97 -11.27
C ALA A 13 9.42 -1.98 -10.18
N GLY A 14 9.70 -1.66 -8.93
CA GLY A 14 9.18 -2.39 -7.77
C GLY A 14 7.79 -1.90 -7.42
N CYS A 15 6.87 -2.82 -7.10
CA CYS A 15 5.49 -2.51 -6.73
C CYS A 15 5.12 -3.21 -5.42
N ASP A 16 4.44 -2.47 -4.53
CA ASP A 16 3.88 -2.99 -3.28
C ASP A 16 2.60 -2.22 -2.92
N GLU A 17 1.78 -2.78 -2.02
CA GLU A 17 0.53 -2.18 -1.59
C GLU A 17 0.42 -2.05 -0.06
N ALA A 18 -0.43 -1.13 0.38
CA ALA A 18 -0.79 -0.92 1.78
C ALA A 18 -2.31 -0.85 1.98
N GLY A 19 -2.78 -1.41 3.09
CA GLY A 19 -4.19 -1.31 3.48
C GLY A 19 -5.08 -2.47 3.08
N ARG A 20 -4.57 -3.62 2.66
CA ARG A 20 -5.40 -4.79 2.29
C ARG A 20 -6.31 -5.28 3.40
N GLY A 21 -5.78 -5.45 4.62
CA GLY A 21 -6.52 -6.00 5.77
C GLY A 21 -7.34 -4.99 6.56
N CYS A 22 -7.51 -3.76 6.08
CA CYS A 22 -8.22 -2.71 6.77
C CYS A 22 -9.73 -2.80 6.56
N LEU A 23 -10.52 -2.46 7.57
CA LEU A 23 -11.99 -2.36 7.49
C LEU A 23 -12.44 -1.06 6.84
N ALA A 24 -11.59 -0.05 6.83
CA ALA A 24 -11.88 1.27 6.29
C ALA A 24 -10.71 1.85 5.49
N GLY A 25 -11.04 2.75 4.60
CA GLY A 25 -10.12 3.49 3.75
C GLY A 25 -9.72 2.73 2.47
N ALA A 26 -9.20 3.50 1.54
CA ALA A 26 -8.72 3.03 0.26
C ALA A 26 -7.51 2.07 0.40
N VAL A 27 -7.27 1.24 -0.60
CA VAL A 27 -6.00 0.56 -0.81
C VAL A 27 -5.08 1.44 -1.63
N TYR A 28 -3.83 1.54 -1.20
CA TYR A 28 -2.78 2.31 -1.85
C TYR A 28 -1.72 1.35 -2.38
N ALA A 29 -1.25 1.57 -3.57
CA ALA A 29 -0.06 0.90 -4.09
C ALA A 29 0.92 1.92 -4.62
N ALA A 30 2.19 1.58 -4.66
CA ALA A 30 3.21 2.40 -5.29
C ALA A 30 4.00 1.58 -6.30
N ALA A 31 4.54 2.28 -7.29
CA ALA A 31 5.52 1.77 -8.23
C ALA A 31 6.75 2.68 -8.20
N VAL A 32 7.94 2.11 -8.09
CA VAL A 32 9.19 2.86 -7.94
C VAL A 32 10.28 2.29 -8.84
N ILE A 33 10.91 3.17 -9.63
CA ILE A 33 12.12 2.89 -10.41
C ILE A 33 13.29 3.60 -9.73
N LEU A 34 14.26 2.85 -9.23
CA LEU A 34 15.45 3.39 -8.60
C LEU A 34 16.65 3.42 -9.57
N PRO A 35 17.62 4.34 -9.40
CA PRO A 35 18.93 4.25 -10.03
C PRO A 35 19.62 2.92 -9.69
N LYS A 36 20.40 2.37 -10.61
CA LYS A 36 21.11 1.09 -10.42
C LYS A 36 22.15 1.13 -9.29
N ASP A 37 22.69 2.29 -9.03
CA ASP A 37 23.68 2.58 -7.98
C ASP A 37 23.07 3.11 -6.69
N PHE A 38 21.72 3.18 -6.62
CA PHE A 38 21.01 3.62 -5.40
C PHE A 38 21.41 2.74 -4.21
N LYS A 39 21.79 3.39 -3.12
CA LYS A 39 22.18 2.73 -1.86
C LYS A 39 21.56 3.48 -0.69
N ASN A 40 20.87 2.73 0.16
CA ASN A 40 20.38 3.26 1.41
C ASN A 40 20.33 2.12 2.44
N GLU A 41 21.16 2.22 3.49
CA GLU A 41 21.28 1.17 4.52
C GLU A 41 20.04 1.09 5.41
N LEU A 42 19.27 2.18 5.53
CA LEU A 42 18.03 2.22 6.32
C LEU A 42 16.86 1.62 5.55
N LEU A 43 16.93 1.54 4.22
CA LEU A 43 15.84 0.98 3.43
C LEU A 43 15.80 -0.55 3.62
N ASN A 44 14.74 -0.99 4.26
CA ASN A 44 14.48 -2.38 4.59
C ASN A 44 12.95 -2.60 4.65
N ASP A 45 12.50 -3.80 5.01
CA ASP A 45 11.08 -4.08 5.29
C ASP A 45 10.43 -2.94 6.11
N SER A 46 9.45 -2.29 5.53
CA SER A 46 8.79 -1.12 6.12
C SER A 46 8.19 -1.37 7.51
N LYS A 47 7.90 -2.64 7.83
CA LYS A 47 7.35 -3.07 9.12
C LYS A 47 8.38 -3.05 10.25
N GLN A 48 9.67 -3.07 9.91
CA GLN A 48 10.77 -2.99 10.88
C GLN A 48 11.18 -1.55 11.19
N LEU A 49 10.66 -0.58 10.45
CA LEU A 49 10.99 0.83 10.57
C LEU A 49 9.97 1.57 11.46
N THR A 50 10.47 2.52 12.23
CA THR A 50 9.61 3.47 12.93
C THR A 50 8.90 4.39 11.94
N GLU A 51 7.79 5.00 12.36
CA GLU A 51 7.07 5.97 11.53
C GLU A 51 8.01 7.10 11.06
N LYS A 52 8.78 7.69 11.98
CA LYS A 52 9.75 8.75 11.66
C LYS A 52 10.77 8.33 10.58
N GLN A 53 11.27 7.08 10.66
CA GLN A 53 12.20 6.56 9.65
C GLN A 53 11.52 6.38 8.29
N ARG A 54 10.25 5.90 8.26
CA ARG A 54 9.49 5.77 7.01
C ARG A 54 9.29 7.12 6.33
N TYR A 55 8.92 8.18 7.07
CA TYR A 55 8.75 9.51 6.48
C TYR A 55 10.07 10.11 5.99
N ALA A 56 11.16 9.93 6.71
CA ALA A 56 12.49 10.37 6.26
C ALA A 56 12.91 9.62 4.97
N LEU A 57 12.67 8.31 4.90
CA LEU A 57 12.94 7.52 3.70
C LEU A 57 12.05 7.90 2.52
N ARG A 58 10.78 8.27 2.76
CA ARG A 58 9.89 8.77 1.72
C ARG A 58 10.50 9.97 0.99
N GLU A 59 10.99 10.97 1.72
CA GLU A 59 11.63 12.16 1.14
C GLU A 59 12.85 11.79 0.28
N VAL A 60 13.66 10.83 0.74
CA VAL A 60 14.81 10.32 -0.02
C VAL A 60 14.35 9.62 -1.30
N ILE A 61 13.36 8.73 -1.21
CA ILE A 61 12.84 7.98 -2.36
C ILE A 61 12.24 8.94 -3.40
N GLU A 62 11.40 9.88 -2.97
CA GLU A 62 10.77 10.87 -3.86
C GLU A 62 11.79 11.73 -4.60
N LYS A 63 12.91 12.03 -3.95
CA LYS A 63 13.99 12.85 -4.52
C LYS A 63 14.92 12.06 -5.45
N GLU A 64 15.26 10.83 -5.09
CA GLU A 64 16.33 10.06 -5.74
C GLU A 64 15.83 9.02 -6.74
N ALA A 65 14.55 8.65 -6.71
CA ALA A 65 13.96 7.73 -7.69
C ALA A 65 13.99 8.34 -9.11
N ILE A 66 14.24 7.51 -10.11
CA ILE A 66 14.11 7.89 -11.54
C ILE A 66 12.65 8.23 -11.85
N ALA A 67 11.73 7.42 -11.32
CA ALA A 67 10.29 7.66 -11.38
C ALA A 67 9.61 6.94 -10.22
N TRP A 68 8.54 7.52 -9.72
CA TRP A 68 7.65 6.89 -8.76
C TRP A 68 6.22 7.41 -8.93
N ALA A 69 5.26 6.61 -8.53
CA ALA A 69 3.86 7.01 -8.51
C ALA A 69 3.07 6.18 -7.50
N VAL A 70 1.90 6.70 -7.10
CA VAL A 70 0.97 6.05 -6.18
C VAL A 70 -0.37 5.86 -6.86
N GLY A 71 -0.86 4.62 -6.86
CA GLY A 71 -2.20 4.27 -7.33
C GLY A 71 -3.14 3.99 -6.16
N ILE A 72 -4.40 4.39 -6.31
CA ILE A 72 -5.41 4.34 -5.26
C ILE A 72 -6.66 3.64 -5.80
N VAL A 73 -7.27 2.79 -4.96
CA VAL A 73 -8.59 2.20 -5.23
C VAL A 73 -9.48 2.44 -4.01
N SER A 74 -10.65 3.01 -4.23
CA SER A 74 -11.57 3.44 -3.19
C SER A 74 -12.24 2.27 -2.45
N PRO A 75 -12.84 2.51 -1.27
CA PRO A 75 -13.64 1.49 -0.58
C PRO A 75 -14.78 0.93 -1.43
N GLU A 76 -15.49 1.78 -2.19
CA GLU A 76 -16.58 1.37 -3.10
C GLU A 76 -16.05 0.42 -4.18
N GLU A 77 -14.97 0.78 -4.85
CA GLU A 77 -14.34 -0.09 -5.86
C GLU A 77 -13.85 -1.42 -5.25
N ILE A 78 -13.32 -1.38 -4.00
CA ILE A 78 -12.93 -2.60 -3.29
C ILE A 78 -14.14 -3.52 -3.08
N ASP A 79 -15.29 -2.96 -2.70
CA ASP A 79 -16.52 -3.72 -2.49
C ASP A 79 -17.06 -4.31 -3.80
N GLU A 80 -16.87 -3.63 -4.93
CA GLU A 80 -17.28 -4.11 -6.26
C GLU A 80 -16.40 -5.27 -6.77
N ILE A 81 -15.06 -5.13 -6.69
CA ILE A 81 -14.13 -6.04 -7.37
C ILE A 81 -13.37 -6.99 -6.43
N ASN A 82 -13.54 -6.88 -5.15
CA ASN A 82 -12.82 -7.46 -4.02
C ASN A 82 -11.38 -6.93 -3.82
N ILE A 83 -10.85 -7.12 -2.60
CA ILE A 83 -9.55 -6.54 -2.20
C ILE A 83 -8.36 -7.09 -2.99
N LEU A 84 -8.39 -8.34 -3.44
CA LEU A 84 -7.28 -8.91 -4.22
C LEU A 84 -7.16 -8.21 -5.56
N ARG A 85 -8.26 -8.08 -6.29
CA ARG A 85 -8.30 -7.37 -7.57
C ARG A 85 -8.03 -5.88 -7.41
N ALA A 86 -8.56 -5.28 -6.33
CA ALA A 86 -8.32 -3.87 -6.00
C ALA A 86 -6.83 -3.58 -5.74
N SER A 87 -6.11 -4.48 -5.06
CA SER A 87 -4.65 -4.33 -4.88
C SER A 87 -3.90 -4.33 -6.21
N PHE A 88 -4.27 -5.24 -7.13
CA PHE A 88 -3.64 -5.27 -8.46
C PHE A 88 -4.00 -4.04 -9.29
N LEU A 89 -5.26 -3.59 -9.24
CA LEU A 89 -5.69 -2.37 -9.91
C LEU A 89 -4.95 -1.14 -9.38
N ALA A 90 -4.73 -1.05 -8.07
CA ALA A 90 -3.94 0.03 -7.48
C ALA A 90 -2.49 0.02 -8.00
N MET A 91 -1.85 -1.17 -8.11
CA MET A 91 -0.52 -1.29 -8.71
C MET A 91 -0.52 -0.89 -10.19
N HIS A 92 -1.53 -1.31 -10.98
CA HIS A 92 -1.68 -0.89 -12.37
C HIS A 92 -1.78 0.63 -12.48
N ARG A 93 -2.62 1.28 -11.66
CA ARG A 93 -2.77 2.74 -11.60
C ARG A 93 -1.46 3.45 -11.22
N ALA A 94 -0.65 2.85 -10.36
CA ALA A 94 0.67 3.38 -10.05
C ALA A 94 1.62 3.28 -11.24
N VAL A 95 1.66 2.14 -11.93
CA VAL A 95 2.49 1.94 -13.14
C VAL A 95 2.07 2.86 -14.26
N ASP A 96 0.75 3.08 -14.48
CA ASP A 96 0.20 3.98 -15.51
C ASP A 96 0.69 5.44 -15.34
N GLN A 97 0.97 5.86 -14.11
CA GLN A 97 1.39 7.22 -13.77
C GLN A 97 2.91 7.44 -13.79
N LEU A 98 3.71 6.38 -14.00
CA LEU A 98 5.16 6.51 -14.05
C LEU A 98 5.60 7.36 -15.25
N THR A 99 6.44 8.36 -15.02
CA THR A 99 7.02 9.22 -16.07
C THR A 99 8.05 8.50 -16.93
N THR A 100 8.61 7.41 -16.42
CA THR A 100 9.53 6.50 -17.14
C THR A 100 8.86 5.14 -17.25
N ARG A 101 8.72 4.61 -18.48
CA ARG A 101 8.12 3.29 -18.71
C ARG A 101 9.08 2.18 -18.26
N PRO A 102 8.70 1.31 -17.33
CA PRO A 102 9.51 0.15 -16.96
C PRO A 102 9.47 -0.92 -18.06
N GLN A 103 10.52 -1.72 -18.13
CA GLN A 103 10.64 -2.89 -19.00
C GLN A 103 10.28 -4.18 -18.26
N HIS A 104 10.26 -4.14 -16.93
CA HIS A 104 9.90 -5.26 -16.07
C HIS A 104 9.31 -4.77 -14.75
N LEU A 105 8.36 -5.52 -14.18
CA LEU A 105 7.76 -5.23 -12.88
C LEU A 105 8.20 -6.28 -11.84
N LEU A 106 8.65 -5.83 -10.70
CA LEU A 106 8.90 -6.65 -9.52
C LEU A 106 7.75 -6.43 -8.54
N ILE A 107 6.93 -7.44 -8.34
CA ILE A 107 5.68 -7.34 -7.56
C ILE A 107 5.86 -8.01 -6.21
N ASP A 108 5.59 -7.32 -5.09
CA ASP A 108 5.51 -7.99 -3.79
C ASP A 108 4.36 -9.01 -3.78
N GLY A 109 4.62 -10.19 -3.22
CA GLY A 109 3.63 -11.24 -3.09
C GLY A 109 3.82 -12.41 -4.04
N ASN A 110 2.78 -13.23 -4.20
CA ASN A 110 2.81 -14.48 -4.98
C ASN A 110 1.79 -14.52 -6.13
N ARG A 111 1.02 -13.45 -6.34
CA ARG A 111 0.01 -13.32 -7.38
C ARG A 111 -0.03 -11.89 -7.91
N PHE A 112 -0.33 -11.77 -9.20
CA PHE A 112 -0.54 -10.49 -9.85
C PHE A 112 -1.39 -10.68 -11.11
N THR A 113 -2.25 -9.73 -11.43
CA THR A 113 -2.90 -9.68 -12.74
C THR A 113 -1.95 -9.05 -13.73
N LYS A 114 -1.64 -9.77 -14.81
CA LYS A 114 -0.70 -9.32 -15.84
C LYS A 114 -0.99 -7.89 -16.28
N TYR A 115 0.03 -7.03 -16.21
CA TYR A 115 -0.01 -5.70 -16.80
C TYR A 115 0.21 -5.79 -18.33
N PRO A 116 -0.51 -5.01 -19.14
CA PRO A 116 -0.34 -5.05 -20.61
C PRO A 116 1.09 -4.72 -21.03
N ASP A 117 1.65 -5.55 -21.89
CA ASP A 117 2.96 -5.33 -22.56
C ASP A 117 4.19 -5.17 -21.68
N ILE A 118 4.07 -5.38 -20.36
CA ILE A 118 5.22 -5.39 -19.44
C ILE A 118 5.24 -6.71 -18.68
N PRO A 119 6.30 -7.52 -18.83
CA PRO A 119 6.48 -8.74 -18.06
C PRO A 119 6.70 -8.42 -16.58
N HIS A 120 6.36 -9.37 -15.70
CA HIS A 120 6.53 -9.22 -14.27
C HIS A 120 7.10 -10.47 -13.60
N THR A 121 7.68 -10.27 -12.44
CA THR A 121 8.08 -11.33 -11.51
C THR A 121 7.46 -11.05 -10.15
N THR A 122 6.72 -12.01 -9.61
CA THR A 122 6.21 -11.96 -8.24
C THR A 122 7.29 -12.42 -7.27
N VAL A 123 7.47 -11.69 -6.17
CA VAL A 123 8.52 -11.95 -5.18
C VAL A 123 7.90 -11.99 -3.79
N VAL A 124 7.77 -13.17 -3.21
CA VAL A 124 7.25 -13.33 -1.84
C VAL A 124 8.20 -12.65 -0.85
N LYS A 125 7.66 -11.72 -0.03
CA LYS A 125 8.42 -10.83 0.86
C LYS A 125 9.47 -10.03 0.09
N GLY A 126 9.05 -9.46 -1.02
CA GLY A 126 9.91 -8.70 -1.92
C GLY A 126 10.45 -7.42 -1.29
N ASP A 127 9.69 -6.81 -0.38
CA ASP A 127 10.06 -5.65 0.44
C ASP A 127 11.31 -5.90 1.31
N GLY A 128 11.56 -7.15 1.68
CA GLY A 128 12.78 -7.60 2.35
C GLY A 128 13.87 -8.13 1.40
N LYS A 129 13.71 -8.03 0.08
CA LYS A 129 14.65 -8.61 -0.90
C LYS A 129 15.17 -7.61 -1.93
N TYR A 130 14.32 -6.70 -2.44
CA TYR A 130 14.65 -5.75 -3.49
C TYR A 130 14.43 -4.31 -3.05
N LEU A 131 15.38 -3.42 -3.33
CA LEU A 131 15.33 -2.00 -2.98
C LEU A 131 14.10 -1.30 -3.58
N SER A 132 13.76 -1.57 -4.84
CA SER A 132 12.62 -0.94 -5.50
C SER A 132 11.26 -1.36 -4.89
N ILE A 133 11.11 -2.63 -4.45
CA ILE A 133 9.90 -3.09 -3.76
C ILE A 133 9.84 -2.47 -2.36
N ALA A 134 10.96 -2.45 -1.62
CA ALA A 134 11.03 -1.81 -0.30
C ALA A 134 10.67 -0.30 -0.39
N ALA A 135 11.17 0.40 -1.40
CA ALA A 135 10.83 1.79 -1.65
C ALA A 135 9.33 1.97 -1.96
N ALA A 136 8.74 1.09 -2.79
CA ALA A 136 7.31 1.09 -3.06
C ALA A 136 6.48 0.85 -1.78
N SER A 137 6.91 -0.08 -0.92
CA SER A 137 6.28 -0.33 0.38
C SER A 137 6.24 0.92 1.27
N ILE A 138 7.35 1.66 1.36
CA ILE A 138 7.44 2.93 2.10
C ILE A 138 6.46 3.96 1.54
N LEU A 139 6.43 4.17 0.22
CA LEU A 139 5.53 5.15 -0.39
C LEU A 139 4.07 4.75 -0.19
N ALA A 140 3.68 3.52 -0.53
CA ALA A 140 2.31 3.05 -0.34
C ALA A 140 1.84 3.22 1.11
N LYS A 141 2.69 2.84 2.09
CA LYS A 141 2.38 2.94 3.52
C LYS A 141 2.25 4.37 3.99
N THR A 142 3.20 5.25 3.69
CA THR A 142 3.20 6.64 4.19
C THR A 142 2.10 7.49 3.55
N TYR A 143 1.86 7.35 2.25
CA TYR A 143 0.75 8.04 1.58
C TYR A 143 -0.61 7.59 2.11
N ARG A 144 -0.76 6.29 2.42
CA ARG A 144 -1.98 5.78 3.03
C ARG A 144 -2.13 6.26 4.48
N ASP A 145 -1.06 6.33 5.25
CA ASP A 145 -1.11 6.83 6.63
C ASP A 145 -1.56 8.29 6.67
N ASP A 146 -1.05 9.15 5.76
CA ASP A 146 -1.51 10.54 5.60
C ASP A 146 -3.01 10.62 5.26
N TYR A 147 -3.47 9.76 4.36
CA TYR A 147 -4.89 9.68 4.01
C TYR A 147 -5.75 9.30 5.23
N MET A 148 -5.36 8.28 6.00
CA MET A 148 -6.10 7.85 7.19
C MET A 148 -6.08 8.90 8.31
N ASN A 149 -4.98 9.66 8.45
CA ASN A 149 -4.91 10.78 9.39
C ASN A 149 -5.92 11.89 9.03
N ARG A 150 -6.04 12.25 7.74
CA ARG A 150 -7.06 13.21 7.27
C ARG A 150 -8.48 12.70 7.52
N LEU A 151 -8.75 11.42 7.28
CA LEU A 151 -10.06 10.85 7.59
C LEU A 151 -10.36 10.83 9.09
N HIS A 152 -9.34 10.69 9.93
CA HIS A 152 -9.51 10.79 11.38
C HIS A 152 -9.96 12.19 11.81
N GLU A 153 -9.48 13.25 11.18
CA GLU A 153 -9.94 14.63 11.46
C GLU A 153 -11.44 14.79 11.21
N GLU A 154 -11.98 14.13 10.18
CA GLU A 154 -13.41 14.13 9.85
C GLU A 154 -14.22 13.16 10.74
N PHE A 155 -13.65 12.00 11.07
CA PHE A 155 -14.30 10.92 11.83
C PHE A 155 -13.45 10.49 13.03
N PRO A 156 -13.28 11.30 14.08
CA PRO A 156 -12.31 11.04 15.18
C PRO A 156 -12.67 9.82 16.05
N TYR A 157 -13.89 9.32 15.94
CA TYR A 157 -14.38 8.24 16.82
C TYR A 157 -13.80 6.86 16.49
N TYR A 158 -13.32 6.63 15.25
CA TYR A 158 -12.84 5.34 14.78
C TYR A 158 -11.35 5.10 15.06
N ASP A 159 -10.63 6.06 15.66
CA ASP A 159 -9.21 5.95 16.02
C ASP A 159 -8.29 5.70 14.81
N TRP A 160 -8.65 6.27 13.66
CA TRP A 160 -7.94 6.00 12.40
C TRP A 160 -6.53 6.62 12.33
N ASP A 161 -6.25 7.62 13.14
CA ASP A 161 -4.90 8.17 13.33
C ASP A 161 -3.93 7.17 13.95
N HIS A 162 -4.43 6.24 14.76
CA HIS A 162 -3.65 5.16 15.38
C HIS A 162 -3.78 3.84 14.62
N ASN A 163 -5.01 3.35 14.44
CA ASN A 163 -5.24 2.02 13.88
C ASN A 163 -5.19 1.97 12.34
N LYS A 164 -5.11 3.13 11.64
CA LYS A 164 -5.05 3.25 10.18
C LYS A 164 -6.12 2.42 9.43
N GLY A 165 -7.29 2.23 10.06
CA GLY A 165 -8.40 1.45 9.53
C GLY A 165 -8.32 -0.05 9.78
N TYR A 166 -7.30 -0.55 10.45
CA TYR A 166 -7.18 -1.97 10.80
C TYR A 166 -8.25 -2.43 11.81
N PRO A 167 -8.59 -3.75 11.84
CA PRO A 167 -9.68 -4.30 12.64
C PRO A 167 -9.34 -4.44 14.14
N THR A 168 -8.94 -3.34 14.80
CA THR A 168 -8.69 -3.31 16.24
C THR A 168 -10.01 -3.43 17.02
N LYS A 169 -9.94 -3.86 18.28
CA LYS A 169 -11.11 -3.90 19.16
C LYS A 169 -11.79 -2.53 19.26
N LYS A 170 -11.02 -1.45 19.35
CA LYS A 170 -11.52 -0.08 19.43
C LYS A 170 -12.24 0.33 18.14
N HIS A 171 -11.69 0.01 16.96
CA HIS A 171 -12.32 0.29 15.67
C HIS A 171 -13.67 -0.47 15.53
N ARG A 172 -13.68 -1.76 15.85
CA ARG A 172 -14.92 -2.57 15.81
C ARG A 172 -15.98 -2.09 16.80
N ALA A 173 -15.58 -1.70 18.03
CA ALA A 173 -16.49 -1.14 19.02
C ALA A 173 -17.09 0.19 18.53
N ALA A 174 -16.29 1.06 17.92
CA ALA A 174 -16.78 2.30 17.34
C ALA A 174 -17.78 2.06 16.19
N ILE A 175 -17.52 1.06 15.34
CA ILE A 175 -18.46 0.65 14.28
C ILE A 175 -19.79 0.15 14.89
N ALA A 176 -19.74 -0.67 15.95
CA ALA A 176 -20.94 -1.19 16.61
C ALA A 176 -21.77 -0.07 17.26
N GLU A 177 -21.12 0.92 17.86
CA GLU A 177 -21.77 2.04 18.56
C GLU A 177 -22.31 3.11 17.60
N ARG A 178 -21.57 3.43 16.53
CA ARG A 178 -21.81 4.62 15.69
C ARG A 178 -22.21 4.29 14.25
N GLY A 179 -22.21 3.00 13.90
CA GLY A 179 -22.41 2.57 12.52
C GLY A 179 -21.18 2.71 11.64
N THR A 180 -21.40 2.77 10.34
CA THR A 180 -20.38 2.87 9.32
C THR A 180 -20.35 4.28 8.69
N THR A 181 -19.26 4.60 8.00
CA THR A 181 -19.12 5.78 7.14
C THR A 181 -18.98 5.33 5.69
N PRO A 182 -19.01 6.23 4.69
CA PRO A 182 -18.71 5.88 3.30
C PRO A 182 -17.30 5.30 3.07
N TYR A 183 -16.40 5.44 4.05
CA TYR A 183 -15.04 4.92 3.98
C TYR A 183 -14.89 3.49 4.47
N HIS A 184 -15.93 2.88 5.08
CA HIS A 184 -15.91 1.48 5.48
C HIS A 184 -16.16 0.56 4.28
N ARG A 185 -15.48 -0.59 4.27
CA ARG A 185 -15.60 -1.62 3.24
C ARG A 185 -16.72 -2.55 3.62
N MET A 186 -17.90 -2.37 3.04
CA MET A 186 -19.13 -3.02 3.45
C MET A 186 -19.15 -4.54 3.21
N THR A 187 -18.32 -5.04 2.29
CA THR A 187 -18.16 -6.47 2.02
C THR A 187 -17.24 -7.19 3.03
N PHE A 188 -16.57 -6.42 3.93
CA PHE A 188 -15.69 -6.98 4.94
C PHE A 188 -16.48 -7.34 6.22
N ASN A 189 -15.98 -8.32 7.00
CA ASN A 189 -16.54 -8.63 8.31
C ASN A 189 -16.19 -7.50 9.31
N LEU A 190 -17.05 -6.47 9.37
CA LEU A 190 -16.80 -5.25 10.12
C LEU A 190 -16.83 -5.46 11.63
N LEU A 191 -17.72 -6.32 12.13
CA LEU A 191 -17.90 -6.58 13.57
C LEU A 191 -17.06 -7.74 14.09
N GLY A 192 -16.57 -8.62 13.19
CA GLY A 192 -15.87 -9.84 13.55
C GLY A 192 -16.84 -10.94 13.99
N ASP A 193 -16.30 -12.07 14.45
CA ASP A 193 -17.08 -13.23 14.88
C ASP A 193 -17.58 -13.11 16.33
N GLY A 194 -17.61 -11.90 16.88
CA GLY A 194 -18.04 -11.59 18.23
C GLY A 194 -19.50 -11.11 18.32
N GLN A 195 -20.00 -10.96 19.54
CA GLN A 195 -21.39 -10.61 19.90
C GLN A 195 -21.80 -9.15 19.59
N LEU A 196 -21.07 -8.44 18.73
CA LEU A 196 -21.39 -7.05 18.36
C LEU A 196 -22.45 -7.03 17.26
N THR A 197 -23.48 -6.24 17.44
CA THR A 197 -24.52 -5.95 16.43
C THR A 197 -24.44 -4.48 16.04
N LEU A 198 -24.77 -4.16 14.78
CA LEU A 198 -24.89 -2.76 14.35
C LEU A 198 -26.13 -2.15 15.01
N SER A 199 -25.94 -1.03 15.69
CA SER A 199 -27.04 -0.18 16.16
C SER A 199 -27.43 0.75 15.01
N PHE A 200 -28.66 0.62 14.50
CA PHE A 200 -29.24 1.50 13.49
C PHE A 200 -30.19 2.49 14.15
#